data_dbc0ba9015f21d7c4e2a6f51fd4c769c
#
_entry.id   dbc0ba9015f21d7c4e2a6f51fd4c769c
#
_cell.length_a   1.000
_cell.length_b   1.000
_cell.length_c   1.000
_cell.angle_alpha   90.00
_cell.angle_beta   90.00
_cell.angle_gamma   90.00
#
_symmetry.space_group_name_H-M   'P 1'
#
loop_
_entity.id
_entity.type
_entity.pdbx_description
1 polymer ?
#
loop_
_entity_poly.entity_id
_entity_poly.type
_entity_poly.pdbx_seq_one_letter_code
_entity_poly.pdbx_strand_id
1 'polypeptide(L)'
;MAGESSEIQRGEYLPRVADGLLTRALQSSGAVQIKGPKWCGKTATAERQSASQVFMQDPDRSATLLALADTKPSLILRGEEPRLIDEWQMAPQLWDAVRFAIDRGRGRGRFILTGSATPQQEPAHSGVGRIARLTMRTMSLFESQESTGVVSLGELFDGNHDVSGFSDFDIENTAFALCRGGWPEAVVESRVNVALRMAADYVEELLDSDINRMDGIKRNKTWMRLIMRSYARNISSQASQSTIAADMQGEPPSEGTLSDYLDALSRACVTEDLPAWNPRLRSKTAVRTSPTRHFSDPSIACAVLHATPEKLLNDFETFGLLFESMCIRDLRVYADALGGDVFHYRDK
;
A
#
# COMPACT_ATOMS: atom_id res chain seq x y z
N MET A 1 -23.68 -24.33 -16.96
CA MET A 1 -23.14 -23.41 -17.98
C MET A 1 -21.87 -22.84 -17.38
N ALA A 2 -20.72 -23.26 -17.90
CA ALA A 2 -19.43 -22.73 -17.47
C ALA A 2 -19.42 -21.24 -17.82
N GLY A 3 -19.24 -20.39 -16.81
CA GLY A 3 -19.02 -18.98 -17.04
C GLY A 3 -17.70 -18.80 -17.78
N GLU A 4 -17.76 -18.19 -18.96
CA GLU A 4 -16.59 -17.71 -19.65
C GLU A 4 -15.85 -16.77 -18.69
N SER A 5 -14.68 -17.17 -18.19
CA SER A 5 -13.74 -16.27 -17.59
C SER A 5 -13.34 -15.28 -18.68
N SER A 6 -13.85 -14.05 -18.61
CA SER A 6 -13.43 -12.98 -19.50
C SER A 6 -11.93 -12.77 -19.28
N GLU A 7 -11.11 -13.04 -20.30
CA GLU A 7 -9.69 -12.68 -20.26
C GLU A 7 -9.59 -11.17 -20.01
N ILE A 8 -8.98 -10.80 -18.86
CA ILE A 8 -8.72 -9.41 -18.51
C ILE A 8 -7.75 -8.86 -19.54
N GLN A 9 -8.17 -7.78 -20.23
CA GLN A 9 -7.35 -7.17 -21.26
C GLN A 9 -6.32 -6.21 -20.68
N ARG A 10 -5.12 -6.21 -21.25
CA ARG A 10 -4.06 -5.25 -20.84
C ARG A 10 -4.54 -3.82 -21.04
N GLY A 11 -4.46 -3.02 -19.96
CA GLY A 11 -4.95 -1.63 -19.93
C GLY A 11 -6.39 -1.48 -19.45
N GLU A 12 -7.08 -2.57 -19.13
CA GLU A 12 -8.39 -2.52 -18.51
C GLU A 12 -8.25 -2.18 -17.01
N TYR A 13 -9.07 -1.22 -16.55
CA TYR A 13 -9.12 -0.89 -15.12
C TYR A 13 -10.01 -1.88 -14.39
N LEU A 14 -9.42 -2.60 -13.47
CA LEU A 14 -10.18 -3.45 -12.56
C LEU A 14 -10.74 -2.63 -11.40
N PRO A 15 -12.04 -2.72 -11.10
CA PRO A 15 -12.65 -1.99 -9.99
C PRO A 15 -11.95 -2.27 -8.66
N ARG A 16 -11.75 -1.22 -7.87
CA ARG A 16 -11.08 -1.30 -6.58
C ARG A 16 -12.06 -1.04 -5.44
N VAL A 17 -11.84 -1.70 -4.32
CA VAL A 17 -12.54 -1.35 -3.07
C VAL A 17 -12.29 0.12 -2.72
N ALA A 18 -11.11 0.61 -3.02
CA ALA A 18 -10.72 2.01 -2.86
C ALA A 18 -11.61 3.00 -3.64
N ASP A 19 -12.26 2.60 -4.74
CA ASP A 19 -13.15 3.48 -5.52
C ASP A 19 -14.33 3.96 -4.68
N GLY A 20 -15.00 3.03 -4.00
CA GLY A 20 -16.11 3.33 -3.10
C GLY A 20 -15.68 4.13 -1.86
N LEU A 21 -14.48 3.84 -1.35
CA LEU A 21 -13.90 4.59 -0.23
C LEU A 21 -13.59 6.03 -0.60
N LEU A 22 -13.01 6.25 -1.79
CA LEU A 22 -12.70 7.58 -2.31
C LEU A 22 -13.97 8.40 -2.51
N THR A 23 -15.01 7.80 -3.11
CA THR A 23 -16.32 8.45 -3.28
C THR A 23 -16.89 8.92 -1.94
N ARG A 24 -16.92 8.06 -0.92
CA ARG A 24 -17.40 8.41 0.43
C ARG A 24 -16.55 9.50 1.09
N ALA A 25 -15.23 9.43 0.94
CA ALA A 25 -14.31 10.42 1.50
C ALA A 25 -14.46 11.80 0.84
N LEU A 26 -14.67 11.87 -0.47
CA LEU A 26 -14.96 13.10 -1.21
C LEU A 26 -16.29 13.75 -0.78
N GLN A 27 -17.30 12.94 -0.43
CA GLN A 27 -18.56 13.44 0.09
C GLN A 27 -18.45 14.02 1.50
N SER A 28 -17.46 13.61 2.28
CA SER A 28 -17.30 14.01 3.69
C SER A 28 -16.25 15.10 3.90
N SER A 29 -15.23 15.19 3.05
CA SER A 29 -14.07 16.05 3.24
C SER A 29 -13.83 16.98 2.05
N GLY A 30 -13.12 18.11 2.27
CA GLY A 30 -12.77 19.05 1.22
C GLY A 30 -11.75 18.52 0.22
N ALA A 31 -10.83 17.65 0.69
CA ALA A 31 -9.89 16.91 -0.12
C ALA A 31 -9.67 15.50 0.42
N VAL A 32 -9.12 14.62 -0.43
CA VAL A 32 -8.71 13.27 -0.06
C VAL A 32 -7.27 13.04 -0.51
N GLN A 33 -6.42 12.61 0.42
CA GLN A 33 -5.08 12.11 0.12
C GLN A 33 -5.14 10.59 -0.04
N ILE A 34 -4.75 10.08 -1.20
CA ILE A 34 -4.56 8.64 -1.45
C ILE A 34 -3.09 8.32 -1.22
N LYS A 35 -2.80 7.50 -0.21
CA LYS A 35 -1.47 7.02 0.16
C LYS A 35 -1.38 5.51 -0.10
N GLY A 36 -0.22 5.01 -0.50
CA GLY A 36 0.03 3.58 -0.71
C GLY A 36 1.32 3.34 -1.48
N PRO A 37 1.76 2.09 -1.61
CA PRO A 37 3.00 1.75 -2.29
C PRO A 37 2.98 2.23 -3.74
N LYS A 38 4.17 2.45 -4.30
CA LYS A 38 4.31 2.77 -5.73
C LYS A 38 3.70 1.62 -6.54
N TRP A 39 3.13 1.93 -7.69
CA TRP A 39 2.48 0.97 -8.62
C TRP A 39 1.19 0.29 -8.12
N CYS A 40 0.65 0.61 -6.95
CA CYS A 40 -0.61 0.00 -6.49
C CYS A 40 -1.87 0.53 -7.17
N GLY A 41 -1.76 1.51 -8.10
CA GLY A 41 -2.87 2.02 -8.91
C GLY A 41 -3.50 3.33 -8.42
N LYS A 42 -2.86 4.07 -7.50
CA LYS A 42 -3.40 5.34 -6.93
C LYS A 42 -3.84 6.34 -7.97
N THR A 43 -2.97 6.62 -8.96
CA THR A 43 -3.23 7.58 -10.02
C THR A 43 -4.44 7.17 -10.85
N ALA A 44 -4.50 5.91 -11.30
CA ALA A 44 -5.62 5.39 -12.08
C ALA A 44 -6.96 5.48 -11.33
N THR A 45 -6.99 5.12 -10.03
CA THR A 45 -8.18 5.28 -9.18
C THR A 45 -8.59 6.75 -9.04
N ALA A 46 -7.62 7.65 -8.84
CA ALA A 46 -7.88 9.08 -8.69
C ALA A 46 -8.38 9.73 -9.99
N GLU A 47 -7.80 9.37 -11.14
CA GLU A 47 -8.20 9.89 -12.46
C GLU A 47 -9.67 9.61 -12.78
N ARG A 48 -10.16 8.41 -12.41
CA ARG A 48 -11.57 8.03 -12.65
C ARG A 48 -12.59 8.88 -11.90
N GLN A 49 -12.18 9.53 -10.83
CA GLN A 49 -13.07 10.35 -10.00
C GLN A 49 -12.71 11.84 -10.03
N SER A 50 -11.72 12.22 -10.82
CA SER A 50 -11.33 13.62 -10.99
C SER A 50 -11.94 14.22 -12.28
N ALA A 51 -12.38 15.48 -12.18
CA ALA A 51 -12.85 16.25 -13.33
C ALA A 51 -11.71 16.99 -14.05
N SER A 52 -10.61 17.28 -13.35
CA SER A 52 -9.39 17.85 -13.93
C SER A 52 -8.15 17.35 -13.20
N GLN A 53 -7.00 17.39 -13.87
CA GLN A 53 -5.78 16.74 -13.42
C GLN A 53 -4.56 17.64 -13.60
N VAL A 54 -3.58 17.48 -12.71
CA VAL A 54 -2.22 18.00 -12.84
C VAL A 54 -1.22 16.97 -12.33
N PHE A 55 -0.23 16.65 -13.16
CA PHE A 55 0.82 15.69 -12.87
C PHE A 55 2.10 16.46 -12.57
N MET A 56 2.55 16.45 -11.31
CA MET A 56 3.74 17.21 -10.89
C MET A 56 5.04 16.66 -11.49
N GLN A 57 5.04 15.37 -11.90
CA GLN A 57 6.16 14.68 -12.54
C GLN A 57 6.18 14.78 -14.07
N ASP A 58 5.21 15.44 -14.70
CA ASP A 58 5.17 15.60 -16.16
C ASP A 58 6.49 16.22 -16.66
N PRO A 59 7.30 15.51 -17.45
CA PRO A 59 8.66 15.97 -17.80
C PRO A 59 8.65 17.30 -18.57
N ASP A 60 7.62 17.60 -19.33
CA ASP A 60 7.51 18.83 -20.10
C ASP A 60 7.11 20.03 -19.25
N ARG A 61 6.49 19.80 -18.10
CA ARG A 61 5.86 20.83 -17.27
C ARG A 61 6.38 20.88 -15.83
N SER A 62 7.06 19.84 -15.36
CA SER A 62 7.47 19.68 -13.96
C SER A 62 8.24 20.89 -13.43
N ALA A 63 9.25 21.37 -14.17
CA ALA A 63 10.04 22.53 -13.76
C ALA A 63 9.17 23.78 -13.58
N THR A 64 8.23 24.03 -14.49
CA THR A 64 7.29 25.15 -14.43
C THR A 64 6.30 24.98 -13.28
N LEU A 65 5.78 23.78 -13.08
CA LEU A 65 4.85 23.48 -11.98
C LEU A 65 5.50 23.63 -10.61
N LEU A 66 6.75 23.20 -10.44
CA LEU A 66 7.51 23.38 -9.20
C LEU A 66 7.76 24.85 -8.90
N ALA A 67 8.21 25.64 -9.89
CA ALA A 67 8.39 27.08 -9.73
C ALA A 67 7.07 27.81 -9.41
N LEU A 68 5.97 27.34 -10.03
CA LEU A 68 4.63 27.89 -9.76
C LEU A 68 4.15 27.51 -8.35
N ALA A 69 4.43 26.29 -7.90
CA ALA A 69 4.12 25.85 -6.54
C ALA A 69 4.81 26.73 -5.48
N ASP A 70 6.06 27.13 -5.75
CA ASP A 70 6.83 27.99 -4.84
C ASP A 70 6.31 29.44 -4.81
N THR A 71 5.90 29.97 -5.97
CA THR A 71 5.56 31.39 -6.09
C THR A 71 4.07 31.66 -5.93
N LYS A 72 3.21 30.83 -6.54
CA LYS A 72 1.77 31.00 -6.57
C LYS A 72 1.01 29.67 -6.66
N PRO A 73 1.05 28.84 -5.60
CA PRO A 73 0.47 27.49 -5.61
C PRO A 73 -1.04 27.49 -5.94
N SER A 74 -1.75 28.59 -5.66
CA SER A 74 -3.17 28.72 -5.98
C SER A 74 -3.50 28.56 -7.49
N LEU A 75 -2.53 28.77 -8.39
CA LEU A 75 -2.73 28.56 -9.83
C LEU A 75 -2.77 27.05 -10.19
N ILE A 76 -2.03 26.22 -9.47
CA ILE A 76 -2.06 24.76 -9.65
C ILE A 76 -3.44 24.20 -9.25
N LEU A 77 -4.07 24.81 -8.25
CA LEU A 77 -5.38 24.40 -7.74
C LEU A 77 -6.55 24.76 -8.68
N ARG A 78 -6.32 25.54 -9.75
CA ARG A 78 -7.36 25.93 -10.69
C ARG A 78 -7.70 24.80 -11.65
N GLY A 79 -8.98 24.49 -11.79
CA GLY A 79 -9.53 23.48 -12.68
C GLY A 79 -10.91 23.05 -12.20
N GLU A 80 -11.54 22.17 -12.97
CA GLU A 80 -12.81 21.55 -12.57
C GLU A 80 -12.59 20.62 -11.38
N GLU A 81 -13.53 20.61 -10.45
CA GLU A 81 -13.46 19.82 -9.19
C GLU A 81 -14.30 18.54 -9.30
N PRO A 82 -13.85 17.40 -8.77
CA PRO A 82 -12.61 17.16 -8.03
C PRO A 82 -11.36 17.33 -8.91
N ARG A 83 -10.36 18.06 -8.41
CA ARG A 83 -9.09 18.23 -9.11
C ARG A 83 -8.02 17.30 -8.54
N LEU A 84 -7.44 16.45 -9.40
CA LEU A 84 -6.32 15.60 -9.05
C LEU A 84 -5.01 16.40 -9.09
N ILE A 85 -4.22 16.26 -8.03
CA ILE A 85 -2.81 16.70 -7.94
C ILE A 85 -1.97 15.45 -7.70
N ASP A 86 -1.40 14.91 -8.77
CA ASP A 86 -0.61 13.68 -8.72
C ASP A 86 0.83 13.97 -8.34
N GLU A 87 1.41 13.11 -7.48
CA GLU A 87 2.75 13.24 -6.88
C GLU A 87 2.93 14.59 -6.14
N TRP A 88 1.89 14.99 -5.37
CA TRP A 88 1.88 16.29 -4.64
C TRP A 88 3.09 16.50 -3.74
N GLN A 89 3.72 15.44 -3.23
CA GLN A 89 4.89 15.52 -2.36
C GLN A 89 6.14 16.10 -3.04
N MET A 90 6.15 16.20 -4.36
CA MET A 90 7.20 16.93 -5.09
C MET A 90 7.17 18.44 -4.79
N ALA A 91 6.03 18.96 -4.33
CA ALA A 91 5.83 20.34 -3.90
C ALA A 91 5.00 20.37 -2.60
N PRO A 92 5.61 20.09 -1.43
CA PRO A 92 4.88 19.93 -0.15
C PRO A 92 4.02 21.14 0.25
N GLN A 93 4.36 22.35 -0.20
CA GLN A 93 3.57 23.58 0.01
C GLN A 93 2.17 23.51 -0.62
N LEU A 94 1.92 22.61 -1.56
CA LEU A 94 0.57 22.37 -2.13
C LEU A 94 -0.41 21.88 -1.07
N TRP A 95 0.06 21.16 -0.05
CA TRP A 95 -0.80 20.74 1.06
C TRP A 95 -1.44 21.91 1.79
N ASP A 96 -0.61 22.91 2.16
CA ASP A 96 -1.11 24.10 2.82
C ASP A 96 -1.97 24.96 1.91
N ALA A 97 -1.65 25.01 0.60
CA ALA A 97 -2.46 25.70 -0.39
C ALA A 97 -3.85 25.05 -0.55
N VAL A 98 -3.92 23.71 -0.62
CA VAL A 98 -5.19 22.96 -0.67
C VAL A 98 -5.99 23.20 0.61
N ARG A 99 -5.38 23.06 1.79
CA ARG A 99 -6.04 23.34 3.08
C ARG A 99 -6.61 24.75 3.11
N PHE A 100 -5.83 25.75 2.73
CA PHE A 100 -6.26 27.15 2.70
C PHE A 100 -7.42 27.37 1.71
N ALA A 101 -7.37 26.72 0.53
CA ALA A 101 -8.45 26.80 -0.47
C ALA A 101 -9.75 26.19 0.07
N ILE A 102 -9.67 25.10 0.84
CA ILE A 102 -10.83 24.46 1.49
C ILE A 102 -11.41 25.41 2.56
N ASP A 103 -10.57 26.04 3.41
CA ASP A 103 -11.02 26.96 4.45
C ASP A 103 -11.73 28.20 3.89
N ARG A 104 -11.30 28.68 2.72
CA ARG A 104 -11.89 29.86 2.03
C ARG A 104 -13.08 29.51 1.15
N GLY A 105 -13.09 28.34 0.53
CA GLY A 105 -14.17 27.86 -0.31
C GLY A 105 -15.17 27.04 0.50
N ARG A 106 -16.45 27.13 0.18
CA ARG A 106 -17.48 26.25 0.73
C ARG A 106 -17.67 25.09 -0.24
N GLY A 107 -17.36 23.86 0.19
CA GLY A 107 -17.58 22.65 -0.62
C GLY A 107 -16.74 21.46 -0.14
N ARG A 108 -17.23 20.28 -0.46
CA ARG A 108 -16.54 19.00 -0.25
C ARG A 108 -16.14 18.43 -1.60
N GLY A 109 -15.22 17.46 -1.61
CA GLY A 109 -14.82 16.76 -2.81
C GLY A 109 -14.09 17.62 -3.84
N ARG A 110 -13.32 18.61 -3.38
CA ARG A 110 -12.68 19.58 -4.29
C ARG A 110 -11.34 19.09 -4.84
N PHE A 111 -10.57 18.34 -4.03
CA PHE A 111 -9.22 17.91 -4.41
C PHE A 111 -8.97 16.45 -4.10
N ILE A 112 -8.17 15.81 -4.96
CA ILE A 112 -7.58 14.49 -4.73
C ILE A 112 -6.07 14.66 -4.81
N LEU A 113 -5.36 14.22 -3.78
CA LEU A 113 -3.90 14.26 -3.71
C LEU A 113 -3.38 12.82 -3.77
N THR A 114 -2.53 12.48 -4.72
CA THR A 114 -1.89 11.17 -4.77
C THR A 114 -0.39 11.29 -4.54
N GLY A 115 0.17 10.29 -3.86
CA GLY A 115 1.60 10.23 -3.62
C GLY A 115 2.03 8.88 -3.06
N SER A 116 3.22 8.44 -3.45
CA SER A 116 3.79 7.15 -3.04
C SER A 116 4.59 7.21 -1.75
N ALA A 117 4.77 8.41 -1.20
CA ALA A 117 5.58 8.62 -0.01
C ALA A 117 5.02 9.72 0.89
N THR A 118 5.35 9.66 2.18
CA THR A 118 5.11 10.78 3.08
C THR A 118 6.31 11.74 2.98
N PRO A 119 6.11 13.05 2.66
CA PRO A 119 7.20 14.01 2.60
C PRO A 119 7.98 14.05 3.91
N GLN A 120 9.28 14.33 3.81
CA GLN A 120 10.15 14.53 4.98
C GLN A 120 9.82 15.83 5.71
N GLN A 121 9.54 16.88 4.94
CA GLN A 121 9.01 18.11 5.50
C GLN A 121 7.53 17.93 5.76
N GLU A 122 7.18 17.80 7.04
CA GLU A 122 5.77 17.86 7.41
C GLU A 122 5.18 19.20 6.96
N PRO A 123 3.96 19.19 6.40
CA PRO A 123 3.25 20.41 6.09
C PRO A 123 3.17 21.29 7.34
N ALA A 124 3.31 22.60 7.19
CA ALA A 124 3.29 23.56 8.30
C ALA A 124 1.99 23.46 9.14
N HIS A 125 0.93 22.91 8.55
CA HIS A 125 -0.36 22.74 9.22
C HIS A 125 -0.92 21.33 9.00
N SER A 126 -1.54 20.78 10.03
CA SER A 126 -2.25 19.50 9.92
C SER A 126 -3.48 19.64 9.00
N GLY A 127 -3.78 18.60 8.22
CA GLY A 127 -4.99 18.54 7.39
C GLY A 127 -6.26 18.12 8.13
N VAL A 128 -6.21 18.03 9.47
CA VAL A 128 -7.31 17.52 10.30
C VAL A 128 -8.61 18.28 10.03
N GLY A 129 -9.67 17.53 9.71
CA GLY A 129 -11.00 18.05 9.40
C GLY A 129 -11.16 18.66 8.00
N ARG A 130 -10.11 18.69 7.16
CA ARG A 130 -10.13 19.22 5.78
C ARG A 130 -9.73 18.19 4.74
N ILE A 131 -8.69 17.41 5.05
CA ILE A 131 -8.11 16.43 4.14
C ILE A 131 -8.27 15.05 4.77
N ALA A 132 -9.11 14.21 4.18
CA ALA A 132 -9.23 12.82 4.56
C ALA A 132 -8.02 12.03 4.03
N ARG A 133 -7.66 10.95 4.72
CA ARG A 133 -6.60 10.03 4.27
C ARG A 133 -7.23 8.70 3.87
N LEU A 134 -6.85 8.23 2.70
CA LEU A 134 -7.23 6.93 2.16
C LEU A 134 -5.96 6.11 1.93
N THR A 135 -5.83 4.98 2.59
CA THR A 135 -4.76 4.02 2.30
C THR A 135 -5.21 3.10 1.18
N MET A 136 -4.42 3.05 0.11
CA MET A 136 -4.65 2.14 -1.02
C MET A 136 -3.53 1.10 -1.03
N ARG A 137 -3.91 -0.18 -1.04
CA ARG A 137 -2.98 -1.32 -1.09
C ARG A 137 -2.90 -1.88 -2.51
N THR A 138 -2.06 -2.87 -2.72
CA THR A 138 -2.11 -3.73 -3.90
C THR A 138 -3.45 -4.47 -3.96
N MET A 139 -3.79 -5.05 -5.09
CA MET A 139 -5.09 -5.71 -5.28
C MET A 139 -5.22 -6.94 -4.37
N SER A 140 -6.38 -7.06 -3.72
CA SER A 140 -6.81 -8.29 -3.07
C SER A 140 -7.19 -9.33 -4.12
N LEU A 141 -7.32 -10.60 -3.72
CA LEU A 141 -7.79 -11.67 -4.61
C LEU A 141 -9.22 -11.41 -5.14
N PHE A 142 -10.03 -10.68 -4.38
CA PHE A 142 -11.36 -10.25 -4.85
C PHE A 142 -11.26 -9.19 -5.96
N GLU A 143 -10.39 -8.20 -5.80
CA GLU A 143 -10.19 -7.15 -6.81
C GLU A 143 -9.52 -7.67 -8.08
N SER A 144 -8.63 -8.69 -7.96
CA SER A 144 -8.02 -9.37 -9.10
C SER A 144 -8.92 -10.45 -9.74
N GLN A 145 -10.15 -10.61 -9.24
CA GLN A 145 -11.15 -11.59 -9.71
C GLN A 145 -10.73 -13.07 -9.53
N GLU A 146 -9.76 -13.33 -8.68
CA GLU A 146 -9.32 -14.68 -8.31
C GLU A 146 -10.13 -15.25 -7.13
N SER A 147 -10.74 -14.39 -6.32
CA SER A 147 -11.74 -14.80 -5.33
C SER A 147 -13.15 -14.64 -5.89
N THR A 148 -13.98 -15.65 -5.68
CA THR A 148 -15.38 -15.67 -6.10
C THR A 148 -16.26 -14.70 -5.31
N GLY A 149 -15.81 -14.25 -4.13
CA GLY A 149 -16.60 -13.41 -3.22
C GLY A 149 -17.83 -14.11 -2.63
N VAL A 150 -17.93 -15.44 -2.73
CA VAL A 150 -19.07 -16.23 -2.20
C VAL A 150 -19.21 -16.08 -0.69
N VAL A 151 -18.10 -15.90 0.03
CA VAL A 151 -18.09 -15.60 1.46
C VAL A 151 -17.79 -14.13 1.65
N SER A 152 -18.71 -13.37 2.22
CA SER A 152 -18.57 -11.94 2.50
C SER A 152 -18.19 -11.71 3.95
N LEU A 153 -17.10 -10.96 4.19
CA LEU A 153 -16.70 -10.54 5.54
C LEU A 153 -17.81 -9.71 6.21
N GLY A 154 -18.52 -8.85 5.46
CA GLY A 154 -19.64 -8.06 5.97
C GLY A 154 -20.79 -8.94 6.42
N GLU A 155 -21.20 -9.92 5.62
CA GLU A 155 -22.26 -10.87 5.99
C GLU A 155 -21.92 -11.69 7.23
N LEU A 156 -20.64 -12.08 7.40
CA LEU A 156 -20.19 -12.76 8.61
C LEU A 156 -20.38 -11.90 9.86
N PHE A 157 -20.08 -10.61 9.79
CA PHE A 157 -20.34 -9.66 10.90
C PHE A 157 -21.83 -9.43 11.14
N ASP A 158 -22.67 -9.50 10.11
CA ASP A 158 -24.12 -9.41 10.21
C ASP A 158 -24.78 -10.70 10.73
N GLY A 159 -23.99 -11.73 11.03
CA GLY A 159 -24.43 -12.99 11.62
C GLY A 159 -24.85 -14.05 10.59
N ASN A 160 -24.57 -13.85 9.31
CA ASN A 160 -24.71 -14.91 8.33
C ASN A 160 -23.50 -15.86 8.45
N HIS A 161 -23.76 -17.05 8.98
CA HIS A 161 -22.75 -18.08 9.20
C HIS A 161 -22.81 -19.22 8.16
N ASP A 162 -23.64 -19.08 7.13
CA ASP A 162 -23.63 -20.02 6.00
C ASP A 162 -22.43 -19.70 5.06
N VAL A 163 -21.31 -20.32 5.38
CA VAL A 163 -20.01 -20.14 4.72
C VAL A 163 -19.70 -21.34 3.85
N SER A 164 -20.59 -21.70 2.95
CA SER A 164 -20.36 -22.76 1.99
C SER A 164 -20.02 -22.18 0.61
N GLY A 165 -18.91 -22.59 0.05
CA GLY A 165 -18.46 -22.16 -1.29
C GLY A 165 -17.37 -23.04 -1.83
N PHE A 166 -17.27 -23.09 -3.14
CA PHE A 166 -16.19 -23.75 -3.83
C PHE A 166 -15.34 -22.69 -4.55
N SER A 167 -14.04 -22.94 -4.61
CA SER A 167 -13.09 -22.15 -5.36
C SER A 167 -12.20 -23.07 -6.18
N ASP A 168 -11.98 -22.72 -7.44
CA ASP A 168 -11.01 -23.40 -8.30
C ASP A 168 -9.59 -22.86 -8.08
N PHE A 169 -9.42 -21.91 -7.14
CA PHE A 169 -8.14 -21.32 -6.78
C PHE A 169 -7.39 -22.27 -5.85
N ASP A 170 -6.56 -23.12 -6.44
CA ASP A 170 -5.81 -24.19 -5.78
C ASP A 170 -4.49 -23.69 -5.16
N ILE A 171 -3.67 -24.62 -4.66
CA ILE A 171 -2.41 -24.32 -4.00
C ILE A 171 -1.35 -23.80 -4.98
N GLU A 172 -1.33 -24.29 -6.22
CA GLU A 172 -0.45 -23.83 -7.29
C GLU A 172 -0.79 -22.38 -7.67
N ASN A 173 -2.06 -22.07 -7.84
CA ASN A 173 -2.55 -20.70 -8.07
C ASN A 173 -2.20 -19.78 -6.89
N THR A 174 -2.32 -20.28 -5.66
CA THR A 174 -1.95 -19.54 -4.45
C THR A 174 -0.45 -19.24 -4.45
N ALA A 175 0.42 -20.23 -4.73
CA ALA A 175 1.86 -20.04 -4.82
C ALA A 175 2.23 -19.01 -5.91
N PHE A 176 1.56 -19.07 -7.05
CA PHE A 176 1.72 -18.09 -8.12
C PHE A 176 1.33 -16.68 -7.68
N ALA A 177 0.14 -16.51 -7.07
CA ALA A 177 -0.36 -15.22 -6.61
C ALA A 177 0.54 -14.59 -5.52
N LEU A 178 1.11 -15.42 -4.62
CA LEU A 178 2.08 -14.98 -3.62
C LEU A 178 3.34 -14.38 -4.27
N CYS A 179 3.87 -15.01 -5.32
CA CYS A 179 5.07 -14.53 -6.01
C CYS A 179 4.79 -13.37 -6.96
N ARG A 180 3.64 -13.36 -7.65
CA ARG A 180 3.21 -12.28 -8.55
C ARG A 180 2.84 -11.01 -7.79
N GLY A 181 2.14 -11.18 -6.67
CA GLY A 181 1.54 -10.09 -5.91
C GLY A 181 0.25 -9.54 -6.51
N GLY A 182 -0.30 -8.54 -5.82
CA GLY A 182 -1.51 -7.81 -6.24
C GLY A 182 -1.23 -6.51 -7.02
N TRP A 183 -0.09 -6.39 -7.68
CA TRP A 183 0.24 -5.22 -8.52
C TRP A 183 -0.66 -5.20 -9.74
N PRO A 184 -1.42 -4.11 -10.02
CA PRO A 184 -2.38 -4.09 -11.13
C PRO A 184 -1.80 -4.53 -12.48
N GLU A 185 -0.61 -4.04 -12.83
CA GLU A 185 0.07 -4.42 -14.07
C GLU A 185 0.45 -5.91 -14.10
N ALA A 186 0.83 -6.49 -12.95
CA ALA A 186 1.15 -7.91 -12.87
C ALA A 186 -0.10 -8.79 -12.91
N VAL A 187 -1.23 -8.30 -12.38
CA VAL A 187 -2.52 -9.00 -12.39
C VAL A 187 -3.06 -9.14 -13.81
N VAL A 188 -2.94 -8.09 -14.63
CA VAL A 188 -3.43 -8.09 -16.03
C VAL A 188 -2.41 -8.63 -17.04
N GLU A 189 -1.20 -8.99 -16.62
CA GLU A 189 -0.17 -9.53 -17.51
C GLU A 189 -0.36 -11.02 -17.73
N SER A 190 -0.65 -11.41 -18.97
CA SER A 190 -0.89 -12.81 -19.36
C SER A 190 0.36 -13.69 -19.41
N ARG A 191 1.55 -13.08 -19.53
CA ARG A 191 2.82 -13.82 -19.60
C ARG A 191 3.34 -14.08 -18.19
N VAL A 192 3.21 -15.30 -17.71
CA VAL A 192 3.56 -15.76 -16.35
C VAL A 192 4.95 -15.28 -15.89
N ASN A 193 5.98 -15.46 -16.72
CA ASN A 193 7.34 -15.06 -16.38
C ASN A 193 7.52 -13.54 -16.26
N VAL A 194 6.74 -12.75 -16.99
CA VAL A 194 6.76 -11.29 -16.90
C VAL A 194 6.05 -10.84 -15.64
N ALA A 195 4.86 -11.38 -15.36
CA ALA A 195 4.10 -11.10 -14.15
C ALA A 195 4.93 -11.38 -12.88
N LEU A 196 5.60 -12.54 -12.80
CA LEU A 196 6.47 -12.91 -11.69
C LEU A 196 7.71 -12.01 -11.56
N ARG A 197 8.20 -11.44 -12.66
CA ARG A 197 9.37 -10.55 -12.65
C ARG A 197 9.08 -9.19 -12.04
N MET A 198 7.83 -8.69 -12.13
CA MET A 198 7.47 -7.33 -11.71
C MET A 198 7.76 -7.05 -10.24
N ALA A 199 7.54 -8.01 -9.35
CA ALA A 199 7.85 -7.85 -7.93
C ALA A 199 9.36 -7.71 -7.67
N ALA A 200 10.19 -8.44 -8.42
CA ALA A 200 11.65 -8.30 -8.33
C ALA A 200 12.12 -6.94 -8.87
N ASP A 201 11.58 -6.50 -10.00
CA ASP A 201 11.88 -5.20 -10.58
C ASP A 201 11.45 -4.06 -9.65
N TYR A 202 10.30 -4.19 -8.98
CA TYR A 202 9.87 -3.25 -7.92
C TYR A 202 10.88 -3.15 -6.79
N VAL A 203 11.39 -4.28 -6.29
CA VAL A 203 12.37 -4.30 -5.20
C VAL A 203 13.70 -3.65 -5.65
N GLU A 204 14.17 -3.93 -6.86
CA GLU A 204 15.40 -3.31 -7.38
C GLU A 204 15.23 -1.78 -7.55
N GLU A 205 14.12 -1.32 -8.11
CA GLU A 205 13.85 0.12 -8.26
C GLU A 205 13.77 0.82 -6.90
N LEU A 206 13.11 0.18 -5.93
CA LEU A 206 13.03 0.67 -4.56
C LEU A 206 14.43 0.85 -3.93
N LEU A 207 15.32 -0.13 -4.12
CA LEU A 207 16.67 -0.12 -3.60
C LEU A 207 17.57 0.88 -4.32
N ASP A 208 17.36 1.13 -5.62
CA ASP A 208 18.22 1.98 -6.44
C ASP A 208 17.91 3.47 -6.27
N SER A 209 16.66 3.83 -6.19
CA SER A 209 16.29 5.24 -6.32
C SER A 209 15.27 5.75 -5.34
N ASP A 210 14.23 5.00 -5.06
CA ASP A 210 13.03 5.56 -4.43
C ASP A 210 13.24 5.93 -2.96
N ILE A 211 13.83 5.06 -2.14
CA ILE A 211 14.03 5.32 -0.71
C ILE A 211 14.94 6.52 -0.46
N ASN A 212 15.98 6.71 -1.30
CA ASN A 212 16.89 7.82 -1.14
C ASN A 212 16.31 9.15 -1.65
N ARG A 213 15.43 9.10 -2.66
CA ARG A 213 14.78 10.30 -3.20
C ARG A 213 13.69 10.86 -2.29
N MET A 214 13.05 9.99 -1.49
CA MET A 214 11.93 10.40 -0.62
C MET A 214 12.32 11.43 0.42
N ASP A 215 13.54 11.33 0.97
CA ASP A 215 13.98 12.17 2.09
C ASP A 215 15.39 12.76 1.90
N GLY A 216 16.00 12.56 0.74
CA GLY A 216 17.34 13.05 0.45
C GLY A 216 18.45 12.37 1.27
N ILE A 217 18.14 11.38 2.09
CA ILE A 217 19.10 10.66 2.92
C ILE A 217 19.69 9.52 2.10
N LYS A 218 20.99 9.57 1.88
CA LYS A 218 21.70 8.51 1.16
C LYS A 218 21.88 7.29 2.06
N ARG A 219 21.11 6.22 1.82
CA ARG A 219 21.19 4.95 2.56
C ARG A 219 22.11 3.97 1.86
N ASN A 220 22.74 3.10 2.65
CA ASN A 220 23.56 2.02 2.10
C ASN A 220 22.62 0.92 1.52
N LYS A 221 22.71 0.73 0.20
CA LYS A 221 21.89 -0.27 -0.54
C LYS A 221 22.10 -1.70 -0.01
N THR A 222 23.34 -2.05 0.37
CA THR A 222 23.63 -3.39 0.92
C THR A 222 22.94 -3.62 2.24
N TRP A 223 22.98 -2.65 3.16
CA TRP A 223 22.25 -2.73 4.42
C TRP A 223 20.73 -2.80 4.19
N MET A 224 20.20 -1.97 3.30
CA MET A 224 18.76 -2.01 2.99
C MET A 224 18.34 -3.39 2.51
N ARG A 225 19.13 -4.01 1.59
CA ARG A 225 18.86 -5.37 1.09
C ARG A 225 18.92 -6.41 2.20
N LEU A 226 19.90 -6.34 3.10
CA LEU A 226 20.02 -7.26 4.24
C LEU A 226 18.87 -7.09 5.23
N ILE A 227 18.48 -5.84 5.54
CA ILE A 227 17.35 -5.53 6.41
C ILE A 227 16.05 -6.09 5.82
N MET A 228 15.78 -5.83 4.54
CA MET A 228 14.60 -6.38 3.85
C MET A 228 14.61 -7.91 3.84
N ARG A 229 15.77 -8.54 3.68
CA ARG A 229 15.90 -10.00 3.70
C ARG A 229 15.63 -10.57 5.09
N SER A 230 16.18 -9.97 6.15
CA SER A 230 15.87 -10.38 7.52
C SER A 230 14.39 -10.16 7.85
N TYR A 231 13.85 -9.02 7.43
CA TYR A 231 12.43 -8.73 7.59
C TYR A 231 11.54 -9.76 6.88
N ALA A 232 11.88 -10.16 5.64
CA ALA A 232 11.18 -11.18 4.87
C ALA A 232 11.24 -12.57 5.52
N ARG A 233 12.39 -12.96 6.12
CA ARG A 233 12.53 -14.20 6.90
C ARG A 233 11.65 -14.22 8.14
N ASN A 234 11.35 -13.08 8.69
CA ASN A 234 10.54 -12.90 9.88
C ASN A 234 9.10 -12.43 9.55
N ILE A 235 8.64 -12.62 8.30
CA ILE A 235 7.28 -12.26 7.90
C ILE A 235 6.24 -13.03 8.72
N SER A 236 5.10 -12.42 9.00
CA SER A 236 4.03 -12.98 9.83
C SER A 236 4.46 -13.36 11.26
N SER A 237 5.57 -12.79 11.75
CA SER A 237 6.06 -13.00 13.12
C SER A 237 6.18 -11.71 13.91
N GLN A 238 6.26 -11.81 15.24
CA GLN A 238 6.45 -10.67 16.15
C GLN A 238 7.95 -10.37 16.35
N ALA A 239 8.77 -10.48 15.30
CA ALA A 239 10.19 -10.22 15.39
C ALA A 239 10.48 -8.79 15.84
N SER A 240 11.35 -8.67 16.87
CA SER A 240 11.83 -7.39 17.34
C SER A 240 12.86 -6.79 16.37
N GLN A 241 13.16 -5.50 16.50
CA GLN A 241 14.26 -4.89 15.75
C GLN A 241 15.61 -5.55 16.06
N SER A 242 15.82 -6.00 17.32
CA SER A 242 17.02 -6.73 17.69
C SER A 242 17.11 -8.10 17.02
N THR A 243 15.99 -8.78 16.78
CA THR A 243 15.94 -10.03 15.99
C THR A 243 16.36 -9.76 14.53
N ILE A 244 15.82 -8.69 13.93
CA ILE A 244 16.16 -8.29 12.56
C ILE A 244 17.66 -7.95 12.44
N ALA A 245 18.22 -7.25 13.45
CA ALA A 245 19.64 -6.94 13.50
C ALA A 245 20.52 -8.19 13.63
N ALA A 246 20.11 -9.14 14.49
CA ALA A 246 20.87 -10.36 14.74
C ALA A 246 20.98 -11.29 13.50
N ASP A 247 20.01 -11.21 12.58
CA ASP A 247 20.05 -11.96 11.32
C ASP A 247 21.08 -11.41 10.31
N MET A 248 21.56 -10.18 10.52
CA MET A 248 22.49 -9.55 9.60
C MET A 248 23.91 -10.07 9.82
N GLN A 249 24.55 -10.55 8.75
CA GLN A 249 25.95 -10.98 8.79
C GLN A 249 26.90 -9.77 8.86
N GLY A 250 27.93 -9.85 9.70
CA GLY A 250 28.92 -8.78 9.89
C GLY A 250 28.55 -7.82 11.02
N GLU A 251 29.00 -6.57 10.94
CA GLU A 251 28.59 -5.54 11.88
C GLU A 251 27.20 -5.00 11.49
N PRO A 252 26.15 -5.30 12.28
CA PRO A 252 24.84 -4.72 12.04
C PRO A 252 24.90 -3.20 12.24
N PRO A 253 24.01 -2.44 11.58
CA PRO A 253 23.89 -1.01 11.85
C PRO A 253 23.52 -0.78 13.32
N SER A 254 23.83 0.40 13.85
CA SER A 254 23.36 0.80 15.18
C SER A 254 21.82 0.70 15.26
N GLU A 255 21.27 0.51 16.47
CA GLU A 255 19.84 0.44 16.68
C GLU A 255 19.09 1.65 16.07
N GLY A 256 19.62 2.86 16.25
CA GLY A 256 19.06 4.07 15.64
C GLY A 256 19.09 4.03 14.12
N THR A 257 20.19 3.58 13.54
CA THR A 257 20.30 3.43 12.08
C THR A 257 19.30 2.38 11.55
N LEU A 258 19.17 1.23 12.22
CA LEU A 258 18.19 0.21 11.82
C LEU A 258 16.76 0.77 11.88
N SER A 259 16.42 1.49 12.96
CA SER A 259 15.12 2.16 13.08
C SER A 259 14.86 3.11 11.91
N ASP A 260 15.84 3.95 11.53
CA ASP A 260 15.72 4.87 10.39
C ASP A 260 15.46 4.14 9.06
N TYR A 261 16.06 2.95 8.86
CA TYR A 261 15.80 2.15 7.67
C TYR A 261 14.39 1.55 7.66
N LEU A 262 13.94 1.01 8.80
CA LEU A 262 12.59 0.46 8.94
C LEU A 262 11.53 1.56 8.79
N ASP A 263 11.77 2.73 9.36
CA ASP A 263 10.90 3.90 9.21
C ASP A 263 10.83 4.38 7.75
N ALA A 264 11.94 4.33 7.02
CA ALA A 264 11.95 4.66 5.61
C ALA A 264 11.10 3.67 4.79
N LEU A 265 11.19 2.35 5.05
CA LEU A 265 10.35 1.35 4.42
C LEU A 265 8.87 1.56 4.73
N SER A 266 8.54 1.91 5.97
CA SER A 266 7.16 2.21 6.38
C SER A 266 6.61 3.48 5.71
N ARG A 267 7.41 4.55 5.64
CA ARG A 267 7.03 5.79 4.94
C ARG A 267 6.84 5.59 3.44
N ALA A 268 7.61 4.67 2.85
CA ALA A 268 7.46 4.24 1.46
C ALA A 268 6.25 3.33 1.23
N CYS A 269 5.51 2.99 2.28
CA CYS A 269 4.43 2.00 2.25
C CYS A 269 4.90 0.61 1.75
N VAL A 270 6.17 0.26 1.98
CA VAL A 270 6.73 -1.06 1.65
C VAL A 270 6.41 -2.07 2.75
N THR A 271 6.45 -1.62 4.00
CA THR A 271 6.05 -2.42 5.17
C THR A 271 4.76 -1.87 5.77
N GLU A 272 3.91 -2.77 6.23
CA GLU A 272 2.66 -2.45 6.93
C GLU A 272 2.46 -3.44 8.07
N ASP A 273 3.11 -3.17 9.19
CA ASP A 273 3.05 -4.00 10.38
C ASP A 273 1.64 -4.12 10.95
N LEU A 274 1.28 -5.30 11.47
CA LEU A 274 -0.02 -5.57 12.06
C LEU A 274 0.03 -5.35 13.57
N PRO A 275 -0.69 -4.34 14.12
CA PRO A 275 -0.67 -4.05 15.54
C PRO A 275 -1.38 -5.11 16.37
N ALA A 276 -1.02 -5.21 17.64
CA ALA A 276 -1.67 -6.09 18.58
C ALA A 276 -3.00 -5.51 19.07
N TRP A 277 -4.00 -6.37 19.24
CA TRP A 277 -5.29 -6.05 19.86
C TRP A 277 -5.39 -6.60 21.28
N ASN A 278 -6.23 -5.98 22.08
CA ASN A 278 -6.60 -6.49 23.39
C ASN A 278 -8.06 -6.10 23.71
N PRO A 279 -8.89 -7.03 24.19
CA PRO A 279 -10.30 -6.74 24.49
C PRO A 279 -10.49 -5.68 25.57
N ARG A 280 -9.46 -5.43 26.39
CA ARG A 280 -9.52 -4.37 27.41
C ARG A 280 -9.01 -3.06 26.79
N LEU A 281 -9.88 -2.09 26.57
CA LEU A 281 -9.57 -0.79 25.95
C LEU A 281 -8.37 -0.06 26.58
N ARG A 282 -8.10 -0.23 27.87
CA ARG A 282 -6.97 0.38 28.58
C ARG A 282 -5.82 -0.58 28.85
N SER A 283 -5.70 -1.65 28.06
CA SER A 283 -4.65 -2.64 28.26
C SER A 283 -3.27 -2.09 27.89
N LYS A 284 -2.36 -2.13 28.86
CA LYS A 284 -0.95 -1.86 28.60
C LYS A 284 -0.28 -2.95 27.73
N THR A 285 -0.86 -4.14 27.69
CA THR A 285 -0.33 -5.28 26.93
C THR A 285 -0.39 -5.00 25.43
N ALA A 286 -1.52 -4.47 24.91
CA ALA A 286 -1.63 -4.11 23.49
C ALA A 286 -0.53 -3.13 23.05
N VAL A 287 -0.23 -2.12 23.90
CA VAL A 287 0.80 -1.11 23.60
C VAL A 287 2.23 -1.67 23.67
N ARG A 288 2.45 -2.71 24.49
CA ARG A 288 3.79 -3.32 24.74
C ARG A 288 4.08 -4.53 23.86
N THR A 289 3.09 -5.07 23.20
CA THR A 289 3.23 -6.22 22.32
C THR A 289 3.78 -5.77 20.97
N SER A 290 4.85 -6.41 20.52
CA SER A 290 5.41 -6.16 19.19
C SER A 290 4.37 -6.43 18.11
N PRO A 291 4.29 -5.59 17.06
CA PRO A 291 3.43 -5.87 15.92
C PRO A 291 3.94 -7.11 15.18
N THR A 292 3.06 -7.76 14.43
CA THR A 292 3.44 -8.79 13.47
C THR A 292 3.97 -8.11 12.19
N ARG A 293 5.10 -8.62 11.69
CA ARG A 293 5.80 -8.03 10.54
C ARG A 293 5.15 -8.43 9.23
N HIS A 294 4.77 -7.44 8.42
CA HIS A 294 4.20 -7.64 7.09
C HIS A 294 4.74 -6.62 6.09
N PHE A 295 5.05 -7.09 4.89
CA PHE A 295 5.14 -6.18 3.75
C PHE A 295 3.72 -5.78 3.31
N SER A 296 3.63 -4.68 2.58
CA SER A 296 2.36 -4.24 1.99
C SER A 296 1.82 -5.21 0.93
N ASP A 297 2.73 -6.04 0.37
CA ASP A 297 2.40 -7.15 -0.52
C ASP A 297 3.38 -8.33 -0.28
N PRO A 298 2.90 -9.58 -0.16
CA PRO A 298 3.76 -10.73 0.10
C PRO A 298 4.80 -10.99 -1.01
N SER A 299 4.54 -10.56 -2.24
CA SER A 299 5.47 -10.72 -3.36
C SER A 299 6.80 -9.98 -3.15
N ILE A 300 6.81 -8.92 -2.33
CA ILE A 300 8.05 -8.24 -1.93
C ILE A 300 8.94 -9.21 -1.17
N ALA A 301 8.38 -9.96 -0.21
CA ALA A 301 9.14 -10.98 0.52
C ALA A 301 9.59 -12.11 -0.42
N CYS A 302 8.71 -12.59 -1.33
CA CYS A 302 9.08 -13.58 -2.34
C CYS A 302 10.28 -13.11 -3.17
N ALA A 303 10.25 -11.87 -3.67
CA ALA A 303 11.33 -11.29 -4.47
C ALA A 303 12.66 -11.21 -3.69
N VAL A 304 12.61 -10.73 -2.44
CA VAL A 304 13.80 -10.57 -1.58
C VAL A 304 14.40 -11.92 -1.17
N LEU A 305 13.55 -12.95 -0.97
CA LEU A 305 13.98 -14.31 -0.64
C LEU A 305 14.33 -15.15 -1.87
N HIS A 306 14.12 -14.61 -3.09
CA HIS A 306 14.25 -15.34 -4.36
C HIS A 306 13.38 -16.60 -4.39
N ALA A 307 12.19 -16.51 -3.80
CA ALA A 307 11.18 -17.55 -3.86
C ALA A 307 10.53 -17.58 -5.24
N THR A 308 10.22 -18.79 -5.71
CA THR A 308 9.39 -19.04 -6.90
C THR A 308 8.20 -19.89 -6.49
N PRO A 309 7.14 -19.99 -7.28
CA PRO A 309 6.01 -20.85 -6.98
C PRO A 309 6.45 -22.28 -6.65
N GLU A 310 7.36 -22.86 -7.43
CA GLU A 310 7.87 -24.22 -7.22
C GLU A 310 8.65 -24.36 -5.91
N LYS A 311 9.45 -23.35 -5.53
CA LYS A 311 10.17 -23.37 -4.24
C LYS A 311 9.21 -23.30 -3.07
N LEU A 312 8.15 -22.48 -3.17
CA LEU A 312 7.13 -22.39 -2.11
C LEU A 312 6.36 -23.69 -1.94
N LEU A 313 6.05 -24.41 -3.02
CA LEU A 313 5.41 -25.72 -2.95
C LEU A 313 6.31 -26.81 -2.34
N ASN A 314 7.62 -26.56 -2.26
CA ASN A 314 8.59 -27.44 -1.58
C ASN A 314 8.98 -26.96 -0.17
N ASP A 315 8.50 -25.78 0.27
CA ASP A 315 8.75 -25.19 1.59
C ASP A 315 7.44 -24.64 2.16
N PHE A 316 6.63 -25.56 2.71
CA PHE A 316 5.31 -25.21 3.26
C PHE A 316 5.36 -24.32 4.50
N GLU A 317 6.48 -24.27 5.22
CA GLU A 317 6.64 -23.34 6.35
C GLU A 317 6.69 -21.90 5.84
N THR A 318 7.58 -21.62 4.88
CA THR A 318 7.65 -20.30 4.23
C THR A 318 6.36 -19.97 3.47
N PHE A 319 5.77 -20.96 2.78
CA PHE A 319 4.47 -20.78 2.11
C PHE A 319 3.39 -20.32 3.09
N GLY A 320 3.25 -20.97 4.24
CA GLY A 320 2.24 -20.66 5.25
C GLY A 320 2.37 -19.23 5.79
N LEU A 321 3.60 -18.78 6.09
CA LEU A 321 3.85 -17.42 6.55
C LEU A 321 3.51 -16.36 5.50
N LEU A 322 3.85 -16.62 4.23
CA LEU A 322 3.51 -15.73 3.11
C LEU A 322 2.00 -15.72 2.83
N PHE A 323 1.35 -16.89 2.93
CA PHE A 323 -0.10 -17.01 2.79
C PHE A 323 -0.83 -16.20 3.89
N GLU A 324 -0.40 -16.32 5.15
CA GLU A 324 -0.92 -15.46 6.23
C GLU A 324 -0.77 -13.98 5.88
N SER A 325 0.38 -13.55 5.37
CA SER A 325 0.61 -12.17 4.96
C SER A 325 -0.32 -11.74 3.83
N MET A 326 -0.62 -12.61 2.86
CA MET A 326 -1.60 -12.35 1.80
C MET A 326 -3.02 -12.21 2.38
N CYS A 327 -3.41 -13.10 3.27
CA CYS A 327 -4.70 -13.01 3.95
C CYS A 327 -4.85 -11.70 4.74
N ILE A 328 -3.79 -11.26 5.44
CA ILE A 328 -3.80 -9.99 6.18
C ILE A 328 -3.94 -8.80 5.22
N ARG A 329 -3.24 -8.79 4.07
CA ARG A 329 -3.41 -7.76 3.03
C ARG A 329 -4.88 -7.68 2.59
N ASP A 330 -5.48 -8.80 2.25
CA ASP A 330 -6.85 -8.88 1.75
C ASP A 330 -7.88 -8.49 2.83
N LEU A 331 -7.71 -9.00 4.04
CA LEU A 331 -8.56 -8.63 5.18
C LEU A 331 -8.53 -7.13 5.47
N ARG A 332 -7.37 -6.46 5.32
CA ARG A 332 -7.27 -5.01 5.46
C ARG A 332 -8.07 -4.28 4.38
N VAL A 333 -8.02 -4.73 3.13
CA VAL A 333 -8.82 -4.17 2.04
C VAL A 333 -10.31 -4.31 2.35
N TYR A 334 -10.74 -5.50 2.82
CA TYR A 334 -12.15 -5.76 3.14
C TYR A 334 -12.61 -5.02 4.40
N ALA A 335 -11.77 -4.94 5.43
CA ALA A 335 -12.07 -4.21 6.65
C ALA A 335 -12.23 -2.71 6.40
N ASP A 336 -11.36 -2.11 5.57
CA ASP A 336 -11.49 -0.71 5.17
C ASP A 336 -12.86 -0.42 4.51
N ALA A 337 -13.36 -1.35 3.68
CA ALA A 337 -14.69 -1.24 3.07
C ALA A 337 -15.81 -1.16 4.10
N LEU A 338 -15.64 -1.86 5.22
CA LEU A 338 -16.59 -1.95 6.34
C LEU A 338 -16.34 -0.89 7.43
N GLY A 339 -15.30 -0.07 7.30
CA GLY A 339 -14.92 0.93 8.31
C GLY A 339 -14.30 0.32 9.55
N GLY A 340 -13.65 -0.84 9.41
CA GLY A 340 -12.96 -1.57 10.48
C GLY A 340 -11.46 -1.59 10.31
N ASP A 341 -10.76 -2.13 11.31
CA ASP A 341 -9.33 -2.32 11.34
C ASP A 341 -8.98 -3.79 11.58
N VAL A 342 -7.77 -4.20 11.18
CA VAL A 342 -7.25 -5.55 11.39
C VAL A 342 -6.12 -5.52 12.40
N PHE A 343 -6.16 -6.46 13.33
CA PHE A 343 -5.19 -6.59 14.41
C PHE A 343 -4.82 -8.06 14.61
N HIS A 344 -3.66 -8.34 15.18
CA HIS A 344 -3.38 -9.67 15.69
C HIS A 344 -3.77 -9.80 17.16
N TYR A 345 -4.23 -10.99 17.55
CA TYR A 345 -4.51 -11.34 18.93
C TYR A 345 -3.78 -12.64 19.30
N ARG A 346 -3.14 -12.62 20.44
CA ARG A 346 -2.52 -13.82 21.00
C ARG A 346 -2.99 -14.00 22.43
N ASP A 347 -3.68 -15.11 22.68
CA ASP A 347 -3.97 -15.56 24.04
C ASP A 347 -2.75 -16.31 24.61
N LYS A 348 -2.59 -16.25 25.94
CA LYS A 348 -1.47 -16.90 26.64
C LYS A 348 -1.82 -18.33 26.99
#